data_63e3ff59c30b73c444b64ad895d4c644
#
_entry.id   63e3ff59c30b73c444b64ad895d4c644
#
_cell.length_a   1.000
_cell.length_b   1.000
_cell.length_c   1.000
_cell.angle_alpha   90.00
_cell.angle_beta   90.00
_cell.angle_gamma   90.00
#
_symmetry.space_group_name_H-M   'P 1'
#
loop_
_entity.id
_entity.type
_entity.pdbx_description
1 polymer ?
#
loop_
_entity_poly.entity_id
_entity_poly.type
_entity_poly.pdbx_seq_one_letter_code
_entity_poly.pdbx_strand_id
1 'polypeptide(L)'
;MMRMQDALAAATLGVDAIGLVLTPRSKRCLAPARAREIRVALPPFVSVVTLFNDDDPAFVAAAIATVAPDLVQFHGSEKAADCVRYGRPYLKSIAMGGDGADLEAVVAAHPQAAGFLLDSHAAGGQGGSGNTFDWAKIPKEFPRPLVLAGGLTPENVAAAIRLVHPFAVDLASGIESAPGIKDLDKMRRFVAAVRECDKV
;
A
#
# COMPACT_ATOMS: atom_id res chain seq x y z
N MET A 1 -0.33 8.61 -2.91
CA MET A 1 -0.82 10.02 -3.10
C MET A 1 -0.01 10.71 -4.19
N MET A 2 -0.59 11.65 -4.95
CA MET A 2 0.14 12.41 -5.99
C MET A 2 0.20 13.91 -5.70
N ARG A 3 -0.80 14.45 -5.01
CA ARG A 3 -0.89 15.87 -4.71
C ARG A 3 -0.62 16.13 -3.24
N MET A 4 0.12 17.19 -2.95
CA MET A 4 0.43 17.66 -1.59
C MET A 4 -0.85 17.85 -0.76
N GLN A 5 -1.83 18.53 -1.32
CA GLN A 5 -3.10 18.81 -0.66
C GLN A 5 -3.86 17.54 -0.25
N ASP A 6 -3.81 16.47 -1.08
CA ASP A 6 -4.46 15.20 -0.76
C ASP A 6 -3.73 14.48 0.39
N ALA A 7 -2.40 14.54 0.41
CA ALA A 7 -1.59 13.95 1.45
C ALA A 7 -1.81 14.65 2.81
N LEU A 8 -1.86 15.98 2.82
CA LEU A 8 -2.15 16.77 4.02
C LEU A 8 -3.58 16.58 4.51
N ALA A 9 -4.56 16.48 3.60
CA ALA A 9 -5.94 16.18 3.95
C ALA A 9 -6.06 14.78 4.59
N ALA A 10 -5.38 13.77 4.04
CA ALA A 10 -5.35 12.43 4.62
C ALA A 10 -4.70 12.43 6.02
N ALA A 11 -3.57 13.12 6.18
CA ALA A 11 -2.92 13.27 7.48
C ALA A 11 -3.85 13.94 8.52
N THR A 12 -4.58 14.99 8.13
CA THR A 12 -5.58 15.66 9.00
C THR A 12 -6.72 14.71 9.38
N LEU A 13 -7.09 13.76 8.53
CA LEU A 13 -8.07 12.74 8.84
C LEU A 13 -7.51 11.66 9.78
N GLY A 14 -6.22 11.66 10.08
CA GLY A 14 -5.55 10.76 11.01
C GLY A 14 -5.25 9.39 10.42
N VAL A 15 -4.80 9.34 9.16
CA VAL A 15 -4.21 8.12 8.60
C VAL A 15 -2.80 7.92 9.14
N ASP A 16 -2.39 6.67 9.31
CA ASP A 16 -1.08 6.31 9.88
C ASP A 16 0.04 6.40 8.85
N ALA A 17 -0.28 6.24 7.57
CA ALA A 17 0.71 6.21 6.50
C ALA A 17 0.22 6.80 5.18
N ILE A 18 1.16 7.33 4.40
CA ILE A 18 0.95 7.86 3.04
C ILE A 18 1.80 7.08 2.06
N GLY A 19 1.15 6.41 1.10
CA GLY A 19 1.81 5.72 0.00
C GLY A 19 2.17 6.69 -1.15
N LEU A 20 3.43 6.65 -1.60
CA LEU A 20 3.98 7.40 -2.74
C LEU A 20 4.51 6.42 -3.78
N VAL A 21 3.87 6.36 -4.93
CA VAL A 21 4.24 5.44 -6.00
C VAL A 21 5.38 6.04 -6.81
N LEU A 22 6.50 5.35 -6.93
CA LEU A 22 7.68 5.81 -7.66
C LEU A 22 7.96 5.00 -8.93
N THR A 23 7.34 3.81 -9.06
CA THR A 23 7.51 3.00 -10.27
C THR A 23 6.91 3.69 -11.50
N PRO A 24 7.67 3.83 -12.61
CA PRO A 24 7.17 4.40 -13.87
C PRO A 24 6.04 3.60 -14.52
N ARG A 25 5.86 2.35 -14.10
CA ARG A 25 4.78 1.47 -14.59
C ARG A 25 3.39 1.91 -14.13
N SER A 26 3.30 2.79 -13.13
CA SER A 26 2.03 3.23 -12.57
C SER A 26 1.57 4.57 -13.11
N LYS A 27 0.27 4.70 -13.37
CA LYS A 27 -0.39 5.99 -13.68
C LYS A 27 -0.28 6.99 -12.52
N ARG A 28 0.11 6.53 -11.32
CA ARG A 28 0.26 7.34 -10.11
C ARG A 28 1.73 7.60 -9.77
N CYS A 29 2.63 7.41 -10.75
CA CYS A 29 4.06 7.63 -10.56
C CYS A 29 4.36 9.09 -10.21
N LEU A 30 5.24 9.26 -9.23
CA LEU A 30 5.85 10.54 -8.84
C LEU A 30 7.34 10.52 -9.13
N ALA A 31 7.89 11.65 -9.55
CA ALA A 31 9.33 11.86 -9.50
C ALA A 31 9.80 11.87 -8.03
N PRO A 32 10.98 11.29 -7.70
CA PRO A 32 11.50 11.26 -6.33
C PRO A 32 11.56 12.63 -5.65
N ALA A 33 11.93 13.68 -6.38
CA ALA A 33 11.94 15.05 -5.86
C ALA A 33 10.55 15.51 -5.40
N ARG A 34 9.50 15.22 -6.18
CA ARG A 34 8.12 15.55 -5.81
C ARG A 34 7.64 14.73 -4.62
N ALA A 35 8.01 13.45 -4.54
CA ALA A 35 7.72 12.61 -3.38
C ALA A 35 8.40 13.16 -2.11
N ARG A 36 9.64 13.65 -2.23
CA ARG A 36 10.36 14.33 -1.14
C ARG A 36 9.64 15.57 -0.64
N GLU A 37 9.13 16.42 -1.53
CA GLU A 37 8.35 17.59 -1.16
C GLU A 37 7.13 17.21 -0.32
N ILE A 38 6.37 16.18 -0.75
CA ILE A 38 5.22 15.69 -0.01
C ILE A 38 5.65 15.19 1.37
N ARG A 39 6.70 14.37 1.45
CA ARG A 39 7.21 13.86 2.73
C ARG A 39 7.52 14.98 3.72
N VAL A 40 8.24 16.00 3.27
CA VAL A 40 8.67 17.11 4.16
C VAL A 40 7.49 17.93 4.69
N ALA A 41 6.40 17.98 3.94
CA ALA A 41 5.19 18.72 4.34
C ALA A 41 4.28 17.94 5.30
N LEU A 42 4.45 16.63 5.43
CA LEU A 42 3.64 15.81 6.32
C LEU A 42 3.99 16.10 7.79
N PRO A 43 2.98 16.09 8.69
CA PRO A 43 3.22 16.21 10.12
C PRO A 43 3.96 15.00 10.69
N PRO A 44 4.60 15.10 11.85
CA PRO A 44 5.19 13.98 12.56
C PRO A 44 4.14 12.88 12.83
N PHE A 45 4.61 11.64 12.96
CA PHE A 45 3.81 10.44 13.19
C PHE A 45 2.95 9.96 12.00
N VAL A 46 3.12 10.55 10.81
CA VAL A 46 2.59 9.99 9.56
C VAL A 46 3.72 9.36 8.80
N SER A 47 3.70 8.04 8.68
CA SER A 47 4.72 7.28 7.97
C SER A 47 4.62 7.48 6.45
N VAL A 48 5.76 7.50 5.78
CA VAL A 48 5.83 7.55 4.32
C VAL A 48 6.29 6.20 3.78
N VAL A 49 5.46 5.62 2.92
CA VAL A 49 5.74 4.37 2.21
C VAL A 49 6.01 4.67 0.75
N THR A 50 7.17 4.26 0.22
CA THR A 50 7.47 4.34 -1.23
C THR A 50 7.23 3.00 -1.89
N LEU A 51 6.59 3.00 -3.06
CA LEU A 51 6.21 1.79 -3.78
C LEU A 51 7.03 1.65 -5.06
N PHE A 52 7.61 0.45 -5.24
CA PHE A 52 8.35 0.01 -6.42
C PHE A 52 7.76 -1.29 -6.99
N ASN A 53 8.04 -1.58 -8.26
CA ASN A 53 7.55 -2.77 -8.96
C ASN A 53 8.55 -3.22 -10.03
N ASP A 54 9.46 -4.10 -9.67
CA ASP A 54 10.55 -4.63 -10.53
C ASP A 54 11.34 -3.50 -11.21
N ASP A 55 11.61 -2.43 -10.48
CA ASP A 55 12.35 -1.27 -10.96
C ASP A 55 13.87 -1.50 -10.86
N ASP A 56 14.63 -0.77 -11.65
CA ASP A 56 16.09 -0.82 -11.65
C ASP A 56 16.67 -0.56 -10.24
N PRO A 57 17.57 -1.41 -9.72
CA PRO A 57 18.11 -1.27 -8.36
C PRO A 57 18.82 0.06 -8.09
N ALA A 58 19.49 0.65 -9.09
CA ALA A 58 20.15 1.93 -8.93
C ALA A 58 19.13 3.06 -8.82
N PHE A 59 18.04 2.98 -9.59
CA PHE A 59 16.91 3.91 -9.47
C PHE A 59 16.26 3.79 -8.08
N VAL A 60 15.97 2.57 -7.61
CA VAL A 60 15.38 2.34 -6.28
C VAL A 60 16.26 2.94 -5.19
N ALA A 61 17.59 2.70 -5.23
CA ALA A 61 18.53 3.23 -4.25
C ALA A 61 18.53 4.77 -4.25
N ALA A 62 18.63 5.40 -5.42
CA ALA A 62 18.60 6.86 -5.56
C ALA A 62 17.29 7.48 -5.08
N ALA A 63 16.16 6.84 -5.40
CA ALA A 63 14.84 7.28 -4.98
C ALA A 63 14.67 7.19 -3.45
N ILE A 64 15.10 6.09 -2.83
CA ILE A 64 15.09 5.91 -1.37
C ILE A 64 15.99 6.95 -0.70
N ALA A 65 17.19 7.20 -1.22
CA ALA A 65 18.09 8.24 -0.70
C ALA A 65 17.46 9.64 -0.78
N THR A 66 16.76 9.94 -1.87
CA THR A 66 16.09 11.23 -2.08
C THR A 66 14.88 11.42 -1.15
N VAL A 67 13.98 10.44 -1.11
CA VAL A 67 12.72 10.52 -0.36
C VAL A 67 12.93 10.25 1.12
N ALA A 68 13.87 9.39 1.48
CA ALA A 68 14.10 8.88 2.83
C ALA A 68 12.82 8.31 3.47
N PRO A 69 12.13 7.33 2.85
CA PRO A 69 10.87 6.80 3.35
C PRO A 69 11.07 6.05 4.67
N ASP A 70 9.98 5.89 5.43
CA ASP A 70 9.97 5.10 6.66
C ASP A 70 9.85 3.61 6.35
N LEU A 71 9.15 3.28 5.26
CA LEU A 71 8.89 1.91 4.80
C LEU A 71 8.95 1.85 3.27
N VAL A 72 9.39 0.73 2.73
CA VAL A 72 9.38 0.47 1.28
C VAL A 72 8.38 -0.64 0.99
N GLN A 73 7.60 -0.50 -0.06
CA GLN A 73 6.71 -1.54 -0.56
C GLN A 73 7.19 -2.05 -1.91
N PHE A 74 7.44 -3.35 -1.99
CA PHE A 74 7.81 -4.02 -3.22
C PHE A 74 6.62 -4.78 -3.79
N HIS A 75 6.18 -4.37 -4.98
CA HIS A 75 4.91 -4.80 -5.57
C HIS A 75 5.09 -5.80 -6.73
N GLY A 76 6.31 -6.02 -7.19
CA GLY A 76 6.68 -6.92 -8.27
C GLY A 76 7.15 -8.30 -7.80
N SER A 77 8.11 -8.85 -8.52
CA SER A 77 8.71 -10.16 -8.27
C SER A 77 10.07 -10.09 -7.52
N GLU A 78 10.36 -8.95 -6.87
CA GLU A 78 11.62 -8.71 -6.17
C GLU A 78 11.87 -9.81 -5.13
N LYS A 79 13.10 -10.33 -5.10
CA LYS A 79 13.54 -11.35 -4.12
C LYS A 79 13.86 -10.70 -2.77
N ALA A 80 13.79 -11.47 -1.68
CA ALA A 80 14.08 -10.96 -0.34
C ALA A 80 15.46 -10.28 -0.24
N ALA A 81 16.51 -10.88 -0.87
CA ALA A 81 17.85 -10.30 -0.89
C ALA A 81 17.90 -8.91 -1.56
N ASP A 82 17.05 -8.68 -2.56
CA ASP A 82 16.96 -7.39 -3.22
C ASP A 82 16.18 -6.38 -2.38
N CYS A 83 15.18 -6.83 -1.63
CA CYS A 83 14.40 -5.95 -0.76
C CYS A 83 15.20 -5.43 0.45
N VAL A 84 16.00 -6.29 1.09
CA VAL A 84 16.73 -5.94 2.32
C VAL A 84 17.96 -5.06 2.08
N ARG A 85 18.51 -5.05 0.85
CA ARG A 85 19.75 -4.31 0.52
C ARG A 85 19.68 -2.81 0.77
N TYR A 86 18.46 -2.25 0.81
CA TYR A 86 18.25 -0.81 0.98
C TYR A 86 18.23 -0.34 2.44
N GLY A 87 18.38 -1.25 3.41
CA GLY A 87 18.45 -0.92 4.84
C GLY A 87 17.18 -0.26 5.38
N ARG A 88 16.01 -0.54 4.77
CA ARG A 88 14.70 -0.06 5.21
C ARG A 88 13.78 -1.25 5.49
N PRO A 89 12.88 -1.14 6.48
CA PRO A 89 11.79 -2.10 6.61
C PRO A 89 10.99 -2.14 5.31
N TYR A 90 10.47 -3.31 4.94
CA TYR A 90 9.69 -3.42 3.72
C TYR A 90 8.43 -4.26 3.87
N LEU A 91 7.41 -3.90 3.08
CA LEU A 91 6.23 -4.72 2.81
C LEU A 91 6.44 -5.44 1.47
N LYS A 92 6.06 -6.73 1.43
CA LYS A 92 5.97 -7.46 0.16
C LYS A 92 4.51 -7.55 -0.26
N SER A 93 4.20 -7.06 -1.46
CA SER A 93 2.86 -7.25 -2.05
C SER A 93 2.72 -8.66 -2.61
N ILE A 94 1.52 -9.22 -2.42
CA ILE A 94 1.11 -10.52 -2.94
C ILE A 94 -0.12 -10.30 -3.82
N ALA A 95 -0.03 -10.74 -5.06
CA ALA A 95 -1.10 -10.66 -6.05
C ALA A 95 -2.14 -11.77 -5.78
N MET A 96 -3.37 -11.38 -5.42
CA MET A 96 -4.47 -12.31 -5.10
C MET A 96 -5.45 -12.51 -6.26
N GLY A 97 -5.26 -11.82 -7.38
CA GLY A 97 -6.10 -11.97 -8.57
C GLY A 97 -5.71 -13.20 -9.41
N GLY A 98 -6.62 -13.64 -10.27
CA GLY A 98 -6.46 -14.86 -11.05
C GLY A 98 -6.55 -16.12 -10.18
N ASP A 99 -5.63 -17.08 -10.40
CA ASP A 99 -5.57 -18.31 -9.60
C ASP A 99 -5.06 -18.07 -8.17
N GLY A 100 -4.64 -16.85 -7.86
CA GLY A 100 -4.05 -16.45 -6.59
C GLY A 100 -2.58 -16.88 -6.47
N ALA A 101 -1.88 -16.28 -5.49
CA ALA A 101 -0.52 -16.68 -5.16
C ALA A 101 -0.52 -17.74 -4.04
N ASP A 102 0.50 -18.59 -4.03
CA ASP A 102 0.80 -19.42 -2.87
C ASP A 102 1.32 -18.53 -1.74
N LEU A 103 0.43 -18.18 -0.82
CA LEU A 103 0.72 -17.28 0.31
C LEU A 103 1.85 -17.82 1.19
N GLU A 104 1.85 -19.12 1.48
CA GLU A 104 2.85 -19.74 2.35
C GLU A 104 4.23 -19.68 1.71
N ALA A 105 4.33 -20.00 0.42
CA ALA A 105 5.58 -19.94 -0.31
C ALA A 105 6.14 -18.50 -0.37
N VAL A 106 5.30 -17.48 -0.62
CA VAL A 106 5.75 -16.08 -0.65
C VAL A 106 6.19 -15.61 0.73
N VAL A 107 5.46 -15.96 1.78
CA VAL A 107 5.82 -15.61 3.16
C VAL A 107 7.14 -16.25 3.55
N ALA A 108 7.33 -17.54 3.26
CA ALA A 108 8.57 -18.26 3.52
C ALA A 108 9.77 -17.68 2.75
N ALA A 109 9.55 -17.20 1.51
CA ALA A 109 10.58 -16.58 0.70
C ALA A 109 11.00 -15.18 1.19
N HIS A 110 10.20 -14.51 2.03
CA HIS A 110 10.45 -13.16 2.54
C HIS A 110 10.48 -13.09 4.09
N PRO A 111 11.38 -13.82 4.76
CA PRO A 111 11.38 -13.93 6.23
C PRO A 111 11.69 -12.61 6.96
N GLN A 112 12.27 -11.63 6.26
CA GLN A 112 12.62 -10.30 6.81
C GLN A 112 11.60 -9.22 6.46
N ALA A 113 10.52 -9.55 5.75
CA ALA A 113 9.45 -8.59 5.49
C ALA A 113 8.82 -8.12 6.80
N ALA A 114 8.60 -6.82 6.96
CA ALA A 114 7.88 -6.25 8.10
C ALA A 114 6.40 -6.64 8.10
N GLY A 115 5.86 -6.95 6.92
CA GLY A 115 4.48 -7.41 6.71
C GLY A 115 4.22 -7.69 5.23
N PHE A 116 3.01 -8.12 4.94
CA PHE A 116 2.57 -8.45 3.58
C PHE A 116 1.32 -7.66 3.23
N LEU A 117 1.27 -7.18 1.99
CA LEU A 117 0.11 -6.50 1.45
C LEU A 117 -0.56 -7.41 0.41
N LEU A 118 -1.82 -7.78 0.66
CA LEU A 118 -2.63 -8.56 -0.28
C LEU A 118 -3.43 -7.63 -1.18
N ASP A 119 -3.21 -7.71 -2.49
CA ASP A 119 -3.89 -6.86 -3.48
C ASP A 119 -4.62 -7.71 -4.51
N SER A 120 -5.75 -7.23 -4.99
CA SER A 120 -6.62 -7.88 -5.98
C SER A 120 -6.05 -7.98 -7.40
N HIS A 121 -4.89 -7.36 -7.70
CA HIS A 121 -4.28 -7.48 -9.02
C HIS A 121 -3.82 -8.92 -9.32
N ALA A 122 -3.77 -9.30 -10.59
CA ALA A 122 -3.16 -10.54 -11.02
C ALA A 122 -1.63 -10.42 -11.03
N ALA A 123 -0.92 -11.54 -10.95
CA ALA A 123 0.54 -11.59 -11.04
C ALA A 123 1.03 -10.86 -12.30
N GLY A 124 1.99 -9.94 -12.15
CA GLY A 124 2.47 -9.07 -13.23
C GLY A 124 1.55 -7.92 -13.61
N GLY A 125 0.37 -7.81 -12.99
CA GLY A 125 -0.59 -6.72 -13.22
C GLY A 125 -0.26 -5.47 -12.42
N GLN A 126 -0.93 -4.37 -12.78
CA GLN A 126 -0.88 -3.12 -12.02
C GLN A 126 -2.01 -3.11 -10.99
N GLY A 127 -1.71 -2.78 -9.74
CA GLY A 127 -2.72 -2.56 -8.72
C GLY A 127 -3.66 -1.40 -9.04
N GLY A 128 -4.78 -1.31 -8.30
CA GLY A 128 -5.73 -0.20 -8.45
C GLY A 128 -6.77 -0.38 -9.55
N SER A 129 -7.08 -1.63 -9.93
CA SER A 129 -8.16 -1.98 -10.88
C SER A 129 -9.57 -1.68 -10.33
N GLY A 130 -9.72 -1.52 -9.01
CA GLY A 130 -11.01 -1.34 -8.35
C GLY A 130 -11.77 -2.64 -8.08
N ASN A 131 -11.28 -3.78 -8.55
CA ASN A 131 -11.88 -5.09 -8.28
C ASN A 131 -11.44 -5.62 -6.92
N THR A 132 -12.30 -6.36 -6.23
CA THR A 132 -11.97 -7.15 -5.03
C THR A 132 -11.64 -8.58 -5.44
N PHE A 133 -10.87 -9.27 -4.61
CA PHE A 133 -10.72 -10.73 -4.66
C PHE A 133 -11.55 -11.37 -3.54
N ASP A 134 -11.64 -12.69 -3.57
CA ASP A 134 -12.36 -13.44 -2.52
C ASP A 134 -11.55 -13.42 -1.21
N TRP A 135 -11.96 -12.57 -0.29
CA TRP A 135 -11.30 -12.40 1.02
C TRP A 135 -11.41 -13.65 1.91
N ALA A 136 -12.36 -14.56 1.64
CA ALA A 136 -12.48 -15.82 2.38
C ALA A 136 -11.30 -16.78 2.12
N LYS A 137 -10.51 -16.54 1.07
CA LYS A 137 -9.27 -17.28 0.77
C LYS A 137 -8.09 -16.87 1.66
N ILE A 138 -8.22 -15.80 2.42
CA ILE A 138 -7.16 -15.36 3.34
C ILE A 138 -7.19 -16.26 4.59
N PRO A 139 -6.07 -16.88 4.98
CA PRO A 139 -6.00 -17.67 6.22
C PRO A 139 -6.37 -16.82 7.44
N LYS A 140 -7.15 -17.37 8.36
CA LYS A 140 -7.54 -16.68 9.60
C LYS A 140 -6.34 -16.31 10.48
N GLU A 141 -5.31 -17.16 10.46
CA GLU A 141 -4.04 -16.90 11.13
C GLU A 141 -2.99 -16.60 10.06
N PHE A 142 -2.59 -15.34 9.97
CA PHE A 142 -1.52 -14.93 9.08
C PHE A 142 -0.25 -14.66 9.90
N PRO A 143 0.92 -15.25 9.55
CA PRO A 143 2.08 -15.31 10.43
C PRO A 143 2.82 -13.97 10.61
N ARG A 144 2.40 -12.93 9.90
CA ARG A 144 2.99 -11.59 9.89
C ARG A 144 1.90 -10.53 9.79
N PRO A 145 2.18 -9.25 10.12
CA PRO A 145 1.23 -8.17 9.87
C PRO A 145 0.70 -8.18 8.44
N LEU A 146 -0.62 -8.27 8.30
CA LEU A 146 -1.33 -8.30 7.03
C LEU A 146 -1.92 -6.94 6.73
N VAL A 147 -1.58 -6.37 5.58
CA VAL A 147 -2.24 -5.19 5.02
C VAL A 147 -3.20 -5.64 3.92
N LEU A 148 -4.48 -5.35 4.08
CA LEU A 148 -5.49 -5.67 3.07
C LEU A 148 -5.64 -4.52 2.10
N ALA A 149 -5.50 -4.81 0.81
CA ALA A 149 -5.65 -3.87 -0.29
C ALA A 149 -6.53 -4.47 -1.41
N GLY A 150 -6.65 -3.74 -2.51
CA GLY A 150 -7.37 -4.17 -3.71
C GLY A 150 -8.88 -3.99 -3.62
N GLY A 151 -9.39 -3.00 -4.39
CA GLY A 151 -10.82 -2.74 -4.53
C GLY A 151 -11.54 -2.25 -3.26
N LEU A 152 -10.82 -1.84 -2.22
CA LEU A 152 -11.43 -1.27 -1.03
C LEU A 152 -12.05 0.10 -1.33
N THR A 153 -13.24 0.32 -0.74
CA THR A 153 -14.03 1.55 -0.85
C THR A 153 -14.64 1.89 0.52
N PRO A 154 -15.17 3.11 0.70
CA PRO A 154 -15.92 3.45 1.91
C PRO A 154 -17.09 2.50 2.23
N GLU A 155 -17.67 1.89 1.18
CA GLU A 155 -18.86 1.04 1.29
C GLU A 155 -18.52 -0.40 1.71
N ASN A 156 -17.33 -0.91 1.39
CA ASN A 156 -16.98 -2.32 1.63
C ASN A 156 -15.92 -2.54 2.72
N VAL A 157 -15.16 -1.51 3.11
CA VAL A 157 -14.03 -1.67 4.04
C VAL A 157 -14.43 -2.24 5.40
N ALA A 158 -15.59 -1.86 5.94
CA ALA A 158 -16.05 -2.37 7.22
C ALA A 158 -16.35 -3.88 7.17
N ALA A 159 -16.92 -4.37 6.06
CA ALA A 159 -17.14 -5.80 5.86
C ALA A 159 -15.81 -6.55 5.69
N ALA A 160 -14.86 -5.97 4.96
CA ALA A 160 -13.52 -6.52 4.78
C ALA A 160 -12.77 -6.66 6.12
N ILE A 161 -12.79 -5.62 6.96
CA ILE A 161 -12.15 -5.64 8.29
C ILE A 161 -12.76 -6.72 9.18
N ARG A 162 -14.09 -6.82 9.26
CA ARG A 162 -14.76 -7.84 10.08
C ARG A 162 -14.51 -9.27 9.62
N LEU A 163 -14.30 -9.48 8.33
CA LEU A 163 -14.04 -10.82 7.78
C LEU A 163 -12.59 -11.24 7.94
N VAL A 164 -11.65 -10.32 7.66
CA VAL A 164 -10.21 -10.64 7.53
C VAL A 164 -9.45 -10.34 8.82
N HIS A 165 -9.92 -9.38 9.63
CA HIS A 165 -9.19 -8.85 10.79
C HIS A 165 -7.74 -8.45 10.44
N PRO A 166 -7.51 -7.64 9.38
CA PRO A 166 -6.17 -7.26 8.96
C PRO A 166 -5.51 -6.33 9.98
N PHE A 167 -4.18 -6.30 10.01
CA PHE A 167 -3.41 -5.33 10.78
C PHE A 167 -3.65 -3.89 10.30
N ALA A 168 -3.78 -3.70 8.98
CA ALA A 168 -4.07 -2.42 8.36
C ALA A 168 -4.82 -2.60 7.04
N VAL A 169 -5.39 -1.52 6.54
CA VAL A 169 -6.02 -1.45 5.21
C VAL A 169 -5.32 -0.40 4.36
N ASP A 170 -5.13 -0.67 3.07
CA ASP A 170 -4.57 0.26 2.08
C ASP A 170 -5.49 0.41 0.88
N LEU A 171 -5.58 1.62 0.36
CA LEU A 171 -6.37 1.87 -0.84
C LEU A 171 -5.83 3.01 -1.68
N ALA A 172 -6.11 2.94 -2.97
CA ALA A 172 -5.77 4.00 -3.91
C ALA A 172 -6.99 4.51 -4.67
N SER A 173 -7.59 3.68 -5.54
CA SER A 173 -8.66 4.07 -6.46
C SER A 173 -10.00 4.31 -5.77
N GLY A 174 -10.32 3.57 -4.70
CA GLY A 174 -11.62 3.66 -4.01
C GLY A 174 -11.95 5.03 -3.41
N ILE A 175 -10.96 5.88 -3.25
CA ILE A 175 -11.12 7.27 -2.77
C ILE A 175 -10.71 8.31 -3.82
N GLU A 176 -10.69 7.95 -5.10
CA GLU A 176 -10.36 8.87 -6.19
C GLU A 176 -11.63 9.41 -6.86
N SER A 177 -11.58 10.67 -7.29
CA SER A 177 -12.55 11.30 -8.22
C SER A 177 -12.10 11.13 -9.67
N ALA A 178 -10.77 11.07 -9.90
CA ALA A 178 -10.11 10.75 -11.15
C ALA A 178 -8.73 10.13 -10.84
N PRO A 179 -8.09 9.39 -11.76
CA PRO A 179 -6.80 8.77 -11.51
C PRO A 179 -5.77 9.73 -10.91
N GLY A 180 -5.30 9.44 -9.70
CA GLY A 180 -4.34 10.26 -8.95
C GLY A 180 -4.93 11.46 -8.20
N ILE A 181 -6.22 11.76 -8.35
CA ILE A 181 -6.91 12.85 -7.68
C ILE A 181 -7.83 12.28 -6.61
N LYS A 182 -7.56 12.57 -5.35
CA LYS A 182 -8.38 12.08 -4.24
C LYS A 182 -9.64 12.92 -4.04
N ASP A 183 -10.71 12.26 -3.65
CA ASP A 183 -11.97 12.83 -3.24
C ASP A 183 -12.02 12.91 -1.71
N LEU A 184 -12.12 14.13 -1.18
CA LEU A 184 -12.07 14.36 0.26
C LEU A 184 -13.23 13.73 1.02
N ASP A 185 -14.42 13.69 0.42
CA ASP A 185 -15.59 13.12 1.08
C ASP A 185 -15.51 11.58 1.10
N LYS A 186 -15.00 10.97 0.03
CA LYS A 186 -14.68 9.53 0.03
C LYS A 186 -13.61 9.20 1.07
N MET A 187 -12.56 10.03 1.19
CA MET A 187 -11.52 9.86 2.22
C MET A 187 -12.12 9.91 3.62
N ARG A 188 -12.96 10.91 3.93
CA ARG A 188 -13.64 11.04 5.23
C ARG A 188 -14.51 9.82 5.55
N ARG A 189 -15.33 9.40 4.59
CA ARG A 189 -16.22 8.23 4.77
C ARG A 189 -15.43 6.95 4.99
N PHE A 190 -14.32 6.77 4.25
CA PHE A 190 -13.46 5.60 4.41
C PHE A 190 -12.84 5.56 5.82
N VAL A 191 -12.19 6.64 6.24
CA VAL A 191 -11.58 6.72 7.58
C VAL A 191 -12.62 6.54 8.69
N ALA A 192 -13.83 7.12 8.54
CA ALA A 192 -14.91 6.93 9.49
C ALA A 192 -15.34 5.46 9.58
N ALA A 193 -15.49 4.76 8.44
CA ALA A 193 -15.86 3.36 8.40
C ALA A 193 -14.81 2.43 9.05
N VAL A 194 -13.51 2.72 8.86
CA VAL A 194 -12.42 2.01 9.53
C VAL A 194 -12.50 2.20 11.04
N ARG A 195 -12.57 3.45 11.50
CA ARG A 195 -12.61 3.78 12.94
C ARG A 195 -13.83 3.21 13.67
N GLU A 196 -14.94 3.02 12.98
CA GLU A 196 -16.10 2.35 13.57
C GLU A 196 -15.83 0.87 13.86
N CYS A 197 -14.98 0.23 13.08
CA CYS A 197 -14.58 -1.16 13.32
C CYS A 197 -13.60 -1.30 14.50
N ASP A 198 -12.84 -0.26 14.84
CA ASP A 198 -11.87 -0.26 15.95
C ASP A 198 -12.54 -0.09 17.33
N LYS A 199 -13.85 0.21 17.38
CA LYS A 199 -14.60 0.45 18.63
C LYS A 199 -15.20 -0.83 19.24
N VAL A 200 -14.95 -2.00 18.63
CA VAL A 200 -15.57 -3.28 19.04
C VAL A 200 -14.60 -4.14 19.83
#